data_9a07e41b04cc3b5d18b1dc97c97c0609
#
_entry.id   9a07e41b04cc3b5d18b1dc97c97c0609
#
_cell.length_a   1.000
_cell.length_b   1.000
_cell.length_c   1.000
_cell.angle_alpha   90.00
_cell.angle_beta   90.00
_cell.angle_gamma   90.00
#
_symmetry.space_group_name_H-M   'P 1'
#
loop_
_entity.id
_entity.type
_entity.pdbx_description
1 polymer ?
#
loop_
_entity_poly.entity_id
_entity_poly.type
_entity_poly.pdbx_seq_one_letter_code
_entity_poly.pdbx_strand_id
1 'polypeptide(L)'
;MNELEEIRNYDEYKTALDKQMKETAEGFVRIGYLLKLARDTDILKWSAYTNVIEFARVEYGLDKTMVSRFISINDRFSENGNSPVLKTSYKGFGYAKLVIMLQLPDELNEELTPEYSKREIQTLKEELDEEKKISDLEVYAEGTDTEKTELEQIIYKICEENIEVYESIYNAVTHEKLNVDNIVDIFAPAGDMIYSVRIQGAGRKAVSFKQGEDIAVVSLRTAEKDTYNPQEVYIATMNIAGRNIINSEADAKTIWQHIYAKEYPEKNSQVAPVQHSSKADIKKSEKKTKVVKAKQEEIHDIEKTVTKSSPIETKEPEKPIKTEAEPVTEQGHHQMA
;
A
#
# COMPACT_ATOMS: atom_id res chain seq x y z
N MET A 1 5.51 0.89 37.21
CA MET A 1 4.49 -0.18 37.28
C MET A 1 3.96 -0.36 35.90
N ASN A 2 4.15 -1.54 35.29
CA ASN A 2 3.69 -1.83 33.93
C ASN A 2 2.17 -1.87 33.94
N GLU A 3 1.54 -0.97 33.21
CA GLU A 3 0.13 -1.00 32.85
C GLU A 3 -0.13 -2.08 31.76
N LEU A 4 0.25 -3.31 32.03
CA LEU A 4 -0.44 -4.44 31.42
C LEU A 4 -1.63 -4.72 32.32
N GLU A 5 -2.65 -3.87 32.22
CA GLU A 5 -3.98 -4.18 32.74
C GLU A 5 -4.36 -5.57 32.24
N GLU A 6 -4.89 -6.40 33.13
CA GLU A 6 -5.33 -7.76 32.79
C GLU A 6 -6.31 -7.70 31.63
N ILE A 7 -5.83 -8.02 30.45
CA ILE A 7 -6.65 -8.18 29.24
C ILE A 7 -7.60 -9.34 29.51
N ARG A 8 -8.91 -9.07 29.65
CA ARG A 8 -9.92 -10.03 30.11
C ARG A 8 -10.76 -10.60 28.99
N ASN A 9 -10.78 -9.94 27.82
CA ASN A 9 -11.58 -10.37 26.69
C ASN A 9 -10.93 -10.03 25.36
N TYR A 10 -11.48 -10.56 24.27
CA TYR A 10 -10.98 -10.36 22.91
C TYR A 10 -10.97 -8.89 22.47
N ASP A 11 -11.98 -8.12 22.85
CA ASP A 11 -12.10 -6.71 22.41
C ASP A 11 -11.03 -5.83 23.08
N GLU A 12 -10.76 -6.05 24.38
CA GLU A 12 -9.66 -5.39 25.10
C GLU A 12 -8.30 -5.78 24.50
N TYR A 13 -8.08 -7.07 24.24
CA TYR A 13 -6.89 -7.56 23.59
C TYR A 13 -6.68 -6.92 22.22
N LYS A 14 -7.75 -6.92 21.39
CA LYS A 14 -7.69 -6.35 20.05
C LYS A 14 -7.40 -4.84 20.10
N THR A 15 -8.05 -4.12 21.00
CA THR A 15 -7.83 -2.66 21.18
C THR A 15 -6.41 -2.36 21.60
N ALA A 16 -5.86 -3.11 22.56
CA ALA A 16 -4.48 -2.95 23.02
C ALA A 16 -3.47 -3.25 21.91
N LEU A 17 -3.70 -4.33 21.15
CA LEU A 17 -2.85 -4.70 20.03
C LEU A 17 -2.92 -3.68 18.88
N ASP A 18 -4.12 -3.22 18.51
CA ASP A 18 -4.32 -2.19 17.47
C ASP A 18 -3.60 -0.88 17.87
N LYS A 19 -3.67 -0.48 19.15
CA LYS A 19 -2.95 0.68 19.68
C LYS A 19 -1.44 0.50 19.54
N GLN A 20 -0.90 -0.63 19.97
CA GLN A 20 0.54 -0.91 19.90
C GLN A 20 1.04 -0.97 18.46
N MET A 21 0.25 -1.55 17.54
CA MET A 21 0.59 -1.59 16.12
C MET A 21 0.62 -0.18 15.49
N LYS A 22 -0.28 0.72 15.89
CA LYS A 22 -0.28 2.13 15.45
C LYS A 22 0.94 2.87 16.00
N GLU A 23 1.23 2.74 17.28
CA GLU A 23 2.41 3.35 17.91
C GLU A 23 3.72 2.85 17.27
N THR A 24 3.76 1.58 16.87
CA THR A 24 4.90 1.01 16.15
C THR A 24 5.08 1.67 14.78
N ALA A 25 3.99 1.87 14.02
CA ALA A 25 4.07 2.54 12.71
C ALA A 25 4.58 3.99 12.83
N GLU A 26 4.10 4.74 13.80
CA GLU A 26 4.59 6.09 14.11
C GLU A 26 6.07 6.06 14.57
N GLY A 27 6.45 5.02 15.31
CA GLY A 27 7.83 4.77 15.74
C GLY A 27 8.79 4.66 14.54
N PHE A 28 8.40 3.97 13.47
CA PHE A 28 9.23 3.84 12.27
C PHE A 28 9.45 5.18 11.54
N VAL A 29 8.43 6.03 11.47
CA VAL A 29 8.56 7.39 10.92
C VAL A 29 9.53 8.22 11.75
N ARG A 30 9.44 8.12 13.08
CA ARG A 30 10.35 8.82 14.01
C ARG A 30 11.79 8.30 13.90
N ILE A 31 11.99 6.99 13.80
CA ILE A 31 13.32 6.40 13.53
C ILE A 31 13.89 6.93 12.22
N GLY A 32 13.09 6.95 11.16
CA GLY A 32 13.48 7.50 9.86
C GLY A 32 13.94 8.95 9.94
N TYR A 33 13.20 9.78 10.69
CA TYR A 33 13.56 11.17 10.97
C TYR A 33 14.91 11.29 11.68
N LEU A 34 15.14 10.51 12.72
CA LEU A 34 16.40 10.54 13.48
C LEU A 34 17.60 10.06 12.63
N LEU A 35 17.40 9.02 11.82
CA LEU A 35 18.42 8.54 10.88
C LEU A 35 18.73 9.57 9.80
N LYS A 36 17.71 10.27 9.30
CA LYS A 36 17.86 11.37 8.35
C LYS A 36 18.59 12.56 8.97
N LEU A 37 18.24 12.93 10.21
CA LEU A 37 18.96 13.95 10.96
C LEU A 37 20.45 13.62 11.08
N ALA A 38 20.78 12.36 11.42
CA ALA A 38 22.16 11.91 11.51
C ALA A 38 22.90 11.86 10.15
N ARG A 39 22.17 11.65 9.06
CA ARG A 39 22.71 11.68 7.69
C ARG A 39 23.00 13.10 7.21
N ASP A 40 22.07 14.03 7.47
CA ASP A 40 22.03 15.36 6.85
C ASP A 40 22.72 16.45 7.70
N THR A 41 23.17 16.11 8.92
CA THR A 41 23.83 17.02 9.84
C THR A 41 25.17 16.47 10.34
N ASP A 42 25.93 17.32 11.02
CA ASP A 42 27.22 16.97 11.65
C ASP A 42 27.08 16.24 13.00
N ILE A 43 25.90 15.70 13.32
CA ILE A 43 25.64 15.12 14.64
C ILE A 43 26.55 13.93 14.97
N LEU A 44 27.04 13.21 13.95
CA LEU A 44 27.99 12.10 14.09
C LEU A 44 29.45 12.55 14.10
N LYS A 45 29.75 13.85 13.90
CA LYS A 45 31.12 14.37 13.74
C LYS A 45 32.07 14.04 14.89
N TRP A 46 31.52 13.95 16.11
CA TRP A 46 32.28 13.65 17.34
C TRP A 46 32.12 12.21 17.80
N SER A 47 31.54 11.37 16.97
CA SER A 47 31.42 9.93 17.23
C SER A 47 32.57 9.14 16.55
N ALA A 48 32.64 7.84 16.83
CA ALA A 48 33.58 6.95 16.18
C ALA A 48 33.14 6.52 14.76
N TYR A 49 31.98 7.01 14.27
CA TYR A 49 31.35 6.53 13.05
C TYR A 49 31.51 7.53 11.91
N THR A 50 31.78 7.01 10.71
CA THR A 50 31.99 7.84 9.52
C THR A 50 30.68 8.24 8.83
N ASN A 51 29.62 7.48 9.05
CA ASN A 51 28.29 7.75 8.44
C ASN A 51 27.18 7.03 9.20
N VAL A 52 25.94 7.44 8.91
CA VAL A 52 24.72 6.90 9.57
C VAL A 52 24.51 5.41 9.33
N ILE A 53 24.96 4.85 8.20
CA ILE A 53 24.77 3.42 7.90
C ILE A 53 25.69 2.58 8.79
N GLU A 54 26.94 3.00 8.96
CA GLU A 54 27.89 2.36 9.85
C GLU A 54 27.40 2.44 11.31
N PHE A 55 27.03 3.64 11.76
CA PHE A 55 26.42 3.87 13.08
C PHE A 55 25.23 2.94 13.32
N ALA A 56 24.24 2.95 12.43
CA ALA A 56 23.03 2.15 12.57
C ALA A 56 23.31 0.64 12.57
N ARG A 57 24.32 0.20 11.80
CA ARG A 57 24.71 -1.22 11.76
C ARG A 57 25.39 -1.67 13.05
N VAL A 58 26.31 -0.86 13.57
CA VAL A 58 27.11 -1.23 14.76
C VAL A 58 26.26 -1.14 16.02
N GLU A 59 25.50 -0.06 16.18
CA GLU A 59 24.74 0.20 17.43
C GLU A 59 23.41 -0.55 17.48
N TYR A 60 22.75 -0.73 16.32
CA TYR A 60 21.37 -1.25 16.28
C TYR A 60 21.18 -2.47 15.38
N GLY A 61 22.24 -2.95 14.71
CA GLY A 61 22.15 -4.09 13.79
C GLY A 61 21.33 -3.80 12.51
N LEU A 62 21.06 -2.54 12.19
CA LEU A 62 20.31 -2.16 11.00
C LEU A 62 21.20 -2.17 9.77
N ASP A 63 20.82 -2.92 8.75
CA ASP A 63 21.53 -2.92 7.47
C ASP A 63 21.21 -1.65 6.64
N LYS A 64 21.97 -1.45 5.57
CA LYS A 64 21.80 -0.31 4.65
C LYS A 64 20.37 -0.23 4.09
N THR A 65 19.76 -1.37 3.79
CA THR A 65 18.42 -1.43 3.19
C THR A 65 17.37 -0.99 4.20
N MET A 66 17.47 -1.41 5.46
CA MET A 66 16.58 -0.99 6.54
C MET A 66 16.71 0.51 6.82
N VAL A 67 17.95 1.03 6.92
CA VAL A 67 18.21 2.47 7.09
C VAL A 67 17.57 3.28 5.95
N SER A 68 17.80 2.88 4.70
CA SER A 68 17.19 3.55 3.54
C SER A 68 15.66 3.49 3.58
N ARG A 69 15.07 2.36 3.96
CA ARG A 69 13.60 2.22 4.08
C ARG A 69 13.02 3.16 5.13
N PHE A 70 13.60 3.22 6.32
CA PHE A 70 13.12 4.13 7.36
C PHE A 70 13.19 5.58 6.93
N ILE A 71 14.30 5.99 6.29
CA ILE A 71 14.45 7.34 5.75
C ILE A 71 13.37 7.60 4.67
N SER A 72 13.19 6.69 3.71
CA SER A 72 12.19 6.84 2.64
C SER A 72 10.75 6.88 3.18
N ILE A 73 10.43 6.11 4.23
CA ILE A 73 9.13 6.17 4.91
C ILE A 73 8.94 7.56 5.53
N ASN A 74 9.97 8.12 6.18
CA ASN A 74 9.89 9.46 6.71
C ASN A 74 9.73 10.49 5.60
N ASP A 75 10.56 10.44 4.56
CA ASP A 75 10.51 11.38 3.43
C ASP A 75 9.10 11.46 2.81
N ARG A 76 8.42 10.32 2.68
CA ARG A 76 7.15 10.25 1.96
C ARG A 76 5.92 10.45 2.84
N PHE A 77 5.92 9.83 4.02
CA PHE A 77 4.71 9.71 4.84
C PHE A 77 4.70 10.59 6.10
N SER A 78 5.80 11.30 6.41
CA SER A 78 5.81 12.26 7.52
C SER A 78 5.24 13.61 7.10
N GLU A 79 4.79 14.39 8.08
CA GLU A 79 4.37 15.78 7.86
C GLU A 79 5.52 16.57 7.21
N ASN A 80 5.23 17.22 6.09
CA ASN A 80 6.19 17.99 5.28
C ASN A 80 7.45 17.21 4.82
N GLY A 81 7.42 15.87 4.83
CA GLY A 81 8.52 15.02 4.39
C GLY A 81 9.78 15.07 5.25
N ASN A 82 9.75 15.75 6.41
CA ASN A 82 10.87 15.84 7.34
C ASN A 82 10.41 16.10 8.78
N SER A 83 9.56 15.25 9.32
CA SER A 83 8.96 15.37 10.64
C SER A 83 9.00 14.03 11.37
N PRO A 84 9.10 14.00 12.70
CA PRO A 84 8.90 12.78 13.47
C PRO A 84 7.44 12.30 13.51
N VAL A 85 6.51 13.06 12.90
CA VAL A 85 5.07 12.82 12.95
C VAL A 85 4.58 12.25 11.61
N LEU A 86 3.84 11.16 11.67
CA LEU A 86 3.16 10.55 10.52
C LEU A 86 2.00 11.44 10.06
N LYS A 87 1.88 11.69 8.74
CA LYS A 87 0.73 12.42 8.16
C LYS A 87 -0.58 11.73 8.55
N THR A 88 -1.61 12.54 8.81
CA THR A 88 -2.91 12.06 9.28
C THR A 88 -3.56 11.07 8.28
N SER A 89 -3.40 11.27 6.98
CA SER A 89 -3.90 10.38 5.91
C SER A 89 -3.32 8.96 5.96
N TYR A 90 -2.14 8.79 6.56
CA TYR A 90 -1.49 7.47 6.67
C TYR A 90 -1.59 6.86 8.07
N LYS A 91 -2.32 7.50 9.00
CA LYS A 91 -2.59 6.92 10.32
C LYS A 91 -3.45 5.66 10.16
N GLY A 92 -3.06 4.60 10.87
CA GLY A 92 -3.73 3.30 10.78
C GLY A 92 -3.09 2.31 9.81
N PHE A 93 -2.27 2.78 8.85
CA PHE A 93 -1.43 1.88 8.08
C PHE A 93 -0.28 1.36 8.95
N GLY A 94 -0.05 0.05 8.93
CA GLY A 94 1.12 -0.56 9.57
C GLY A 94 2.37 -0.45 8.71
N TYR A 95 3.56 -0.61 9.33
CA TYR A 95 4.85 -0.57 8.64
C TYR A 95 4.90 -1.38 7.34
N ALA A 96 4.40 -2.63 7.38
CA ALA A 96 4.42 -3.52 6.22
C ALA A 96 3.63 -2.99 5.02
N LYS A 97 2.54 -2.26 5.24
CA LYS A 97 1.76 -1.59 4.18
C LYS A 97 2.51 -0.37 3.66
N LEU A 98 3.04 0.50 4.55
CA LEU A 98 3.81 1.67 4.17
C LEU A 98 5.04 1.32 3.30
N VAL A 99 5.72 0.20 3.59
CA VAL A 99 6.85 -0.28 2.77
C VAL A 99 6.43 -0.60 1.33
N ILE A 100 5.26 -1.20 1.13
CA ILE A 100 4.73 -1.46 -0.22
C ILE A 100 4.31 -0.15 -0.89
N MET A 101 3.63 0.70 -0.15
CA MET A 101 3.15 2.01 -0.61
C MET A 101 4.28 2.96 -1.05
N LEU A 102 5.52 2.76 -0.58
CA LEU A 102 6.71 3.47 -1.11
C LEU A 102 6.91 3.23 -2.62
N GLN A 103 6.39 2.16 -3.17
CA GLN A 103 6.57 1.76 -4.56
C GLN A 103 5.36 2.08 -5.46
N LEU A 104 4.27 2.58 -4.86
CA LEU A 104 3.07 3.03 -5.56
C LEU A 104 3.15 4.52 -5.88
N PRO A 105 2.47 5.04 -6.91
CA PRO A 105 2.29 6.46 -7.14
C PRO A 105 1.57 7.14 -5.96
N ASP A 106 1.78 8.46 -5.79
CA ASP A 106 1.11 9.20 -4.72
C ASP A 106 -0.40 9.26 -4.93
N GLU A 107 -0.82 9.40 -6.17
CA GLU A 107 -2.22 9.42 -6.59
C GLU A 107 -2.95 8.13 -6.20
N LEU A 108 -2.28 6.97 -6.33
CA LEU A 108 -2.84 5.70 -5.90
C LEU A 108 -2.79 5.52 -4.38
N ASN A 109 -1.74 6.03 -3.72
CA ASN A 109 -1.64 5.99 -2.26
C ASN A 109 -2.75 6.81 -1.57
N GLU A 110 -3.21 7.91 -2.18
CA GLU A 110 -4.33 8.72 -1.68
C GLU A 110 -5.65 7.94 -1.70
N GLU A 111 -5.78 6.99 -2.62
CA GLU A 111 -6.98 6.17 -2.74
C GLU A 111 -7.03 5.00 -1.75
N LEU A 112 -5.90 4.64 -1.16
CA LEU A 112 -5.84 3.55 -0.19
C LEU A 112 -6.36 4.00 1.18
N THR A 113 -7.06 3.10 1.85
CA THR A 113 -7.48 3.25 3.25
C THR A 113 -6.77 2.20 4.14
N PRO A 114 -6.67 2.42 5.45
CA PRO A 114 -6.09 1.44 6.36
C PRO A 114 -6.81 0.08 6.38
N GLU A 115 -8.02 0.02 5.85
CA GLU A 115 -8.83 -1.21 5.79
C GLU A 115 -8.27 -2.21 4.77
N TYR A 116 -7.62 -1.73 3.67
CA TYR A 116 -6.96 -2.62 2.71
C TYR A 116 -5.92 -3.50 3.40
N SER A 117 -5.97 -4.81 3.16
CA SER A 117 -4.97 -5.74 3.66
C SER A 117 -3.62 -5.53 2.98
N LYS A 118 -2.54 -6.00 3.61
CA LYS A 118 -1.21 -6.02 2.98
C LYS A 118 -1.24 -6.73 1.62
N ARG A 119 -2.02 -7.81 1.50
CA ARG A 119 -2.10 -8.60 0.26
C ARG A 119 -2.74 -7.80 -0.87
N GLU A 120 -3.80 -7.07 -0.58
CA GLU A 120 -4.49 -6.24 -1.57
C GLU A 120 -3.58 -5.13 -2.11
N ILE A 121 -2.88 -4.41 -1.22
CA ILE A 121 -1.90 -3.39 -1.64
C ILE A 121 -0.75 -4.03 -2.44
N GLN A 122 -0.34 -5.24 -2.06
CA GLN A 122 0.70 -5.98 -2.78
C GLN A 122 0.23 -6.38 -4.19
N THR A 123 -1.03 -6.79 -4.36
CA THR A 123 -1.61 -7.10 -5.68
C THR A 123 -1.60 -5.87 -6.59
N LEU A 124 -2.02 -4.70 -6.09
CA LEU A 124 -1.95 -3.44 -6.85
C LEU A 124 -0.51 -3.10 -7.28
N LYS A 125 0.46 -3.34 -6.39
CA LYS A 125 1.88 -3.15 -6.71
C LYS A 125 2.35 -4.12 -7.79
N GLU A 126 1.95 -5.39 -7.74
CA GLU A 126 2.30 -6.40 -8.75
C GLU A 126 1.71 -6.04 -10.12
N GLU A 127 0.47 -5.59 -10.16
CA GLU A 127 -0.18 -5.10 -11.39
C GLU A 127 0.50 -3.85 -11.97
N LEU A 128 0.92 -2.92 -11.10
CA LEU A 128 1.73 -1.78 -11.50
C LEU A 128 3.06 -2.22 -12.12
N ASP A 129 3.74 -3.20 -11.50
CA ASP A 129 5.01 -3.72 -12.01
C ASP A 129 4.84 -4.50 -13.32
N GLU A 130 3.71 -5.17 -13.52
CA GLU A 130 3.37 -5.83 -14.78
C GLU A 130 3.09 -4.81 -15.88
N GLU A 131 2.31 -3.78 -15.58
CA GLU A 131 2.00 -2.71 -16.54
C GLU A 131 3.28 -1.98 -17.01
N LYS A 132 4.25 -1.75 -16.11
CA LYS A 132 5.54 -1.13 -16.45
C LYS A 132 6.41 -1.97 -17.39
N LYS A 133 6.16 -3.28 -17.52
CA LYS A 133 6.89 -4.16 -18.46
C LYS A 133 6.37 -4.05 -19.88
N ILE A 134 5.16 -3.57 -20.07
CA ILE A 134 4.52 -3.41 -21.37
C ILE A 134 4.98 -2.10 -21.98
N SER A 135 5.50 -2.13 -23.20
CA SER A 135 5.98 -0.93 -23.89
C SER A 135 4.82 -0.04 -24.37
N ASP A 136 5.10 1.26 -24.58
CA ASP A 136 4.10 2.19 -25.13
C ASP A 136 3.64 1.75 -26.53
N LEU A 137 4.54 1.15 -27.30
CA LEU A 137 4.23 0.66 -28.63
C LEU A 137 3.24 -0.53 -28.59
N GLU A 138 3.37 -1.43 -27.59
CA GLU A 138 2.45 -2.54 -27.41
C GLU A 138 1.07 -2.04 -27.02
N VAL A 139 0.96 -1.07 -26.10
CA VAL A 139 -0.32 -0.45 -25.71
C VAL A 139 -0.95 0.25 -26.93
N TYR A 140 -0.17 1.01 -27.69
CA TYR A 140 -0.65 1.66 -28.89
C TYR A 140 -1.14 0.67 -29.97
N ALA A 141 -0.46 -0.47 -30.11
CA ALA A 141 -0.83 -1.52 -31.05
C ALA A 141 -2.14 -2.25 -30.69
N GLU A 142 -2.60 -2.17 -29.43
CA GLU A 142 -3.92 -2.70 -29.05
C GLU A 142 -5.08 -1.97 -29.75
N GLY A 143 -4.82 -0.75 -30.27
CA GLY A 143 -5.85 0.13 -30.81
C GLY A 143 -6.71 0.74 -29.70
N THR A 144 -7.68 1.53 -30.08
CA THR A 144 -8.61 2.20 -29.15
C THR A 144 -10.05 1.84 -29.51
N ASP A 145 -10.86 1.47 -28.52
CA ASP A 145 -12.31 1.40 -28.71
C ASP A 145 -12.88 2.82 -28.87
N THR A 146 -13.32 3.14 -30.07
CA THR A 146 -13.86 4.47 -30.40
C THR A 146 -15.38 4.56 -30.19
N GLU A 147 -16.05 3.43 -29.89
CA GLU A 147 -17.50 3.39 -29.69
C GLU A 147 -17.89 3.71 -28.25
N LYS A 148 -16.98 3.50 -27.30
CA LYS A 148 -17.20 3.72 -25.87
C LYS A 148 -16.30 4.82 -25.33
N THR A 149 -16.83 5.63 -24.44
CA THR A 149 -16.02 6.54 -23.62
C THR A 149 -15.10 5.75 -22.70
N GLU A 150 -14.03 6.37 -22.18
CA GLU A 150 -13.13 5.71 -21.24
C GLU A 150 -13.86 5.15 -20.01
N LEU A 151 -14.78 5.93 -19.43
CA LEU A 151 -15.59 5.49 -18.30
C LEU A 151 -16.49 4.30 -18.66
N GLU A 152 -17.08 4.28 -19.85
CA GLU A 152 -17.87 3.14 -20.32
C GLU A 152 -17.00 1.89 -20.53
N GLN A 153 -15.77 2.04 -21.02
CA GLN A 153 -14.82 0.93 -21.12
C GLN A 153 -14.43 0.39 -19.73
N ILE A 154 -14.22 1.28 -18.76
CA ILE A 154 -13.95 0.92 -17.37
C ILE A 154 -15.11 0.11 -16.78
N ILE A 155 -16.34 0.63 -16.87
CA ILE A 155 -17.54 -0.06 -16.36
C ILE A 155 -17.74 -1.40 -17.07
N TYR A 156 -17.54 -1.43 -18.40
CA TYR A 156 -17.60 -2.66 -19.18
C TYR A 156 -16.63 -3.71 -18.63
N LYS A 157 -15.37 -3.33 -18.39
CA LYS A 157 -14.33 -4.23 -17.87
C LYS A 157 -14.61 -4.67 -16.43
N ILE A 158 -15.04 -3.77 -15.56
CA ILE A 158 -15.40 -4.12 -14.18
C ILE A 158 -16.51 -5.18 -14.19
N CYS A 159 -17.58 -4.99 -14.97
CA CYS A 159 -18.68 -5.94 -15.05
C CYS A 159 -18.30 -7.26 -15.78
N GLU A 160 -17.36 -7.20 -16.72
CA GLU A 160 -16.83 -8.40 -17.39
C GLU A 160 -16.03 -9.28 -16.41
N GLU A 161 -15.15 -8.66 -15.63
CA GLU A 161 -14.22 -9.35 -14.75
C GLU A 161 -14.82 -9.67 -13.37
N ASN A 162 -15.88 -8.95 -12.95
CA ASN A 162 -16.51 -9.08 -11.64
C ASN A 162 -18.02 -9.37 -11.78
N ILE A 163 -18.34 -10.64 -11.90
CA ILE A 163 -19.72 -11.08 -12.13
C ILE A 163 -20.67 -10.65 -11.01
N GLU A 164 -20.20 -10.54 -9.77
CA GLU A 164 -21.02 -10.13 -8.62
C GLU A 164 -21.48 -8.67 -8.76
N VAL A 165 -20.64 -7.80 -9.33
CA VAL A 165 -21.01 -6.41 -9.63
C VAL A 165 -22.07 -6.38 -10.71
N TYR A 166 -21.88 -7.15 -11.79
CA TYR A 166 -22.88 -7.25 -12.86
C TYR A 166 -24.22 -7.78 -12.34
N GLU A 167 -24.22 -8.86 -11.54
CA GLU A 167 -25.44 -9.40 -10.93
C GLU A 167 -26.13 -8.37 -10.02
N SER A 168 -25.36 -7.56 -9.29
CA SER A 168 -25.90 -6.49 -8.45
C SER A 168 -26.55 -5.39 -9.29
N ILE A 169 -25.94 -5.01 -10.41
CA ILE A 169 -26.52 -4.08 -11.39
C ILE A 169 -27.80 -4.68 -11.99
N TYR A 170 -27.77 -5.94 -12.44
CA TYR A 170 -28.94 -6.62 -12.99
C TYR A 170 -30.11 -6.60 -12.00
N ASN A 171 -29.87 -6.97 -10.76
CA ASN A 171 -30.88 -6.97 -9.71
C ASN A 171 -31.42 -5.54 -9.42
N ALA A 172 -30.54 -4.55 -9.39
CA ALA A 172 -30.97 -3.18 -9.13
C ALA A 172 -31.80 -2.60 -10.30
N VAL A 173 -31.47 -2.91 -11.55
CA VAL A 173 -32.23 -2.48 -12.73
C VAL A 173 -33.58 -3.18 -12.80
N THR A 174 -33.63 -4.51 -12.65
CA THR A 174 -34.88 -5.29 -12.76
C THR A 174 -35.89 -4.96 -11.65
N HIS A 175 -35.44 -4.46 -10.51
CA HIS A 175 -36.30 -4.02 -9.40
C HIS A 175 -36.50 -2.50 -9.37
N GLU A 176 -36.11 -1.76 -10.42
CA GLU A 176 -36.21 -0.29 -10.53
C GLU A 176 -35.55 0.46 -9.35
N LYS A 177 -34.48 -0.10 -8.80
CA LYS A 177 -33.73 0.45 -7.65
C LYS A 177 -32.44 1.14 -8.03
N LEU A 178 -31.96 0.98 -9.26
CA LEU A 178 -30.74 1.63 -9.70
C LEU A 178 -30.95 3.13 -9.88
N ASN A 179 -30.21 3.93 -9.15
CA ASN A 179 -30.22 5.38 -9.23
C ASN A 179 -28.84 5.98 -8.91
N VAL A 180 -28.70 7.30 -9.04
CA VAL A 180 -27.44 8.00 -8.80
C VAL A 180 -26.96 7.89 -7.35
N ASP A 181 -27.91 7.88 -6.40
CA ASP A 181 -27.56 7.91 -4.97
C ASP A 181 -26.97 6.57 -4.48
N ASN A 182 -27.32 5.46 -5.16
CA ASN A 182 -26.86 4.13 -4.75
C ASN A 182 -25.89 3.47 -5.74
N ILE A 183 -25.50 4.15 -6.81
CA ILE A 183 -24.60 3.56 -7.81
C ILE A 183 -23.25 3.19 -7.21
N VAL A 184 -22.71 4.02 -6.33
CA VAL A 184 -21.43 3.78 -5.66
C VAL A 184 -21.52 2.56 -4.74
N ASP A 185 -22.63 2.38 -4.03
CA ASP A 185 -22.83 1.22 -3.13
C ASP A 185 -22.85 -0.12 -3.88
N ILE A 186 -23.24 -0.11 -5.14
CA ILE A 186 -23.23 -1.31 -5.99
C ILE A 186 -21.78 -1.73 -6.30
N PHE A 187 -20.90 -0.76 -6.58
CA PHE A 187 -19.49 -1.02 -6.83
C PHE A 187 -18.68 -1.19 -5.54
N ALA A 188 -19.05 -0.52 -4.46
CA ALA A 188 -18.38 -0.54 -3.17
C ALA A 188 -19.31 -0.88 -2.00
N PRO A 189 -19.88 -2.11 -1.94
CA PRO A 189 -20.85 -2.47 -0.92
C PRO A 189 -20.29 -2.49 0.52
N ALA A 190 -18.97 -2.54 0.68
CA ALA A 190 -18.28 -2.47 1.97
C ALA A 190 -17.87 -1.04 2.37
N GLY A 191 -18.18 -0.03 1.53
CA GLY A 191 -17.86 1.39 1.75
C GLY A 191 -16.76 1.93 0.85
N ASP A 192 -15.75 1.13 0.53
CA ASP A 192 -14.70 1.45 -0.43
C ASP A 192 -14.26 0.20 -1.20
N MET A 193 -13.84 0.39 -2.44
CA MET A 193 -13.37 -0.67 -3.33
C MET A 193 -12.45 -0.09 -4.41
N ILE A 194 -11.34 -0.76 -4.69
CA ILE A 194 -10.50 -0.47 -5.85
C ILE A 194 -10.55 -1.65 -6.83
N TYR A 195 -10.93 -1.34 -8.07
CA TYR A 195 -10.83 -2.26 -9.20
C TYR A 195 -9.61 -1.92 -10.03
N SER A 196 -8.91 -2.93 -10.52
CA SER A 196 -7.81 -2.75 -11.45
C SER A 196 -8.20 -3.39 -12.77
N VAL A 197 -8.40 -2.58 -13.79
CA VAL A 197 -8.88 -3.01 -15.11
C VAL A 197 -7.94 -2.54 -16.23
N ARG A 198 -7.78 -3.36 -17.27
CA ARG A 198 -7.00 -3.01 -18.44
C ARG A 198 -7.89 -2.44 -19.53
N ILE A 199 -7.60 -1.22 -19.96
CA ILE A 199 -8.32 -0.52 -21.01
C ILE A 199 -7.49 -0.57 -22.30
N GLN A 200 -8.13 -0.98 -23.36
CA GLN A 200 -7.50 -1.13 -24.68
C GLN A 200 -6.91 0.20 -25.17
N GLY A 201 -5.63 0.23 -25.47
CA GLY A 201 -4.92 1.42 -25.93
C GLY A 201 -4.63 2.49 -24.87
N ALA A 202 -5.06 2.27 -23.60
CA ALA A 202 -4.82 3.18 -22.49
C ALA A 202 -4.06 2.52 -21.32
N GLY A 203 -3.88 1.18 -21.36
CA GLY A 203 -3.19 0.43 -20.31
C GLY A 203 -4.08 0.16 -19.10
N ARG A 204 -3.46 -0.19 -17.97
CA ARG A 204 -4.16 -0.56 -16.75
C ARG A 204 -4.51 0.66 -15.91
N LYS A 205 -5.74 0.68 -15.41
CA LYS A 205 -6.30 1.73 -14.55
C LYS A 205 -6.71 1.13 -13.19
N ALA A 206 -6.40 1.82 -12.10
CA ALA A 206 -6.96 1.56 -10.79
C ALA A 206 -8.16 2.51 -10.59
N VAL A 207 -9.33 1.95 -10.27
CA VAL A 207 -10.61 2.67 -10.18
C VAL A 207 -11.12 2.56 -8.77
N SER A 208 -11.12 3.66 -8.04
CA SER A 208 -11.50 3.74 -6.63
C SER A 208 -12.93 4.24 -6.49
N PHE A 209 -13.77 3.43 -5.85
CA PHE A 209 -15.11 3.79 -5.43
C PHE A 209 -15.12 3.94 -3.91
N LYS A 210 -15.54 5.12 -3.42
CA LYS A 210 -15.72 5.40 -1.99
C LYS A 210 -17.07 6.06 -1.77
N GLN A 211 -17.79 5.61 -0.76
CA GLN A 211 -19.10 6.18 -0.42
C GLN A 211 -18.98 7.67 -0.09
N GLY A 212 -19.78 8.50 -0.76
CA GLY A 212 -19.82 9.95 -0.55
C GLY A 212 -18.71 10.75 -1.23
N GLU A 213 -17.86 10.09 -2.04
CA GLU A 213 -16.80 10.74 -2.82
C GLU A 213 -17.03 10.53 -4.33
N ASP A 214 -16.36 11.35 -5.16
CA ASP A 214 -16.25 11.11 -6.57
C ASP A 214 -15.36 9.88 -6.84
N ILE A 215 -15.58 9.22 -7.97
CA ILE A 215 -14.85 8.03 -8.37
C ILE A 215 -13.50 8.45 -8.94
N ALA A 216 -12.42 8.00 -8.34
CA ALA A 216 -11.06 8.26 -8.81
C ALA A 216 -10.58 7.17 -9.75
N VAL A 217 -9.98 7.57 -10.87
CA VAL A 217 -9.35 6.68 -11.86
C VAL A 217 -7.89 7.05 -11.98
N VAL A 218 -7.00 6.16 -11.55
CA VAL A 218 -5.55 6.37 -11.59
C VAL A 218 -4.93 5.48 -12.65
N SER A 219 -4.24 6.05 -13.62
CA SER A 219 -3.46 5.31 -14.59
C SER A 219 -2.24 4.69 -13.92
N LEU A 220 -2.11 3.35 -13.96
CA LEU A 220 -0.92 2.68 -13.42
C LEU A 220 0.33 2.92 -14.28
N ARG A 221 0.13 3.44 -15.51
CA ARG A 221 1.22 3.72 -16.43
C ARG A 221 1.79 5.13 -16.26
N THR A 222 0.92 6.15 -16.24
CA THR A 222 1.31 7.57 -16.21
C THR A 222 1.17 8.21 -14.84
N ALA A 223 0.51 7.55 -13.89
CA ALA A 223 0.07 8.07 -12.60
C ALA A 223 -0.93 9.24 -12.71
N GLU A 224 -1.44 9.56 -13.91
CA GLU A 224 -2.50 10.54 -14.07
C GLU A 224 -3.78 10.08 -13.37
N LYS A 225 -4.45 11.03 -12.72
CA LYS A 225 -5.69 10.80 -11.97
C LYS A 225 -6.82 11.63 -12.58
N ASP A 226 -7.86 10.92 -12.99
CA ASP A 226 -9.14 11.48 -13.42
C ASP A 226 -10.19 11.23 -12.34
N THR A 227 -11.24 12.05 -12.33
CA THR A 227 -12.37 11.89 -11.40
C THR A 227 -13.69 11.96 -12.14
N TYR A 228 -14.63 11.10 -11.74
CA TYR A 228 -15.98 11.06 -12.27
C TYR A 228 -16.99 11.16 -11.14
N ASN A 229 -18.05 11.93 -11.34
CA ASN A 229 -19.11 12.01 -10.34
C ASN A 229 -20.08 10.79 -10.45
N PRO A 230 -20.87 10.50 -9.41
CA PRO A 230 -21.81 9.36 -9.41
C PRO A 230 -22.83 9.39 -10.56
N GLN A 231 -23.21 10.57 -11.04
CA GLN A 231 -24.13 10.73 -12.19
C GLN A 231 -23.51 10.20 -13.50
N GLU A 232 -22.22 10.48 -13.73
CA GLU A 232 -21.50 9.98 -14.91
C GLU A 232 -21.36 8.46 -14.87
N VAL A 233 -21.04 7.90 -13.70
CA VAL A 233 -20.98 6.44 -13.50
C VAL A 233 -22.34 5.79 -13.73
N TYR A 234 -23.42 6.37 -13.21
CA TYR A 234 -24.77 5.90 -13.46
C TYR A 234 -25.08 5.86 -14.96
N ILE A 235 -24.79 6.95 -15.70
CA ILE A 235 -25.02 7.02 -17.15
C ILE A 235 -24.20 5.96 -17.88
N ALA A 236 -22.92 5.81 -17.57
CA ALA A 236 -22.05 4.79 -18.17
C ALA A 236 -22.56 3.38 -17.89
N THR A 237 -22.99 3.10 -16.66
CA THR A 237 -23.58 1.80 -16.27
C THR A 237 -24.87 1.52 -17.04
N MET A 238 -25.72 2.52 -17.19
CA MET A 238 -26.96 2.39 -17.99
C MET A 238 -26.67 2.14 -19.46
N ASN A 239 -25.65 2.77 -20.03
CA ASN A 239 -25.26 2.57 -21.43
C ASN A 239 -24.69 1.15 -21.65
N ILE A 240 -23.89 0.63 -20.75
CA ILE A 240 -23.22 -0.66 -20.91
C ILE A 240 -24.15 -1.84 -20.58
N ALA A 241 -24.85 -1.82 -19.45
CA ALA A 241 -25.65 -2.94 -18.96
C ALA A 241 -27.14 -2.61 -18.85
N GLY A 242 -27.51 -1.45 -18.30
CA GLY A 242 -28.88 -1.13 -17.93
C GLY A 242 -29.87 -1.19 -19.10
N ARG A 243 -29.52 -0.64 -20.24
CA ARG A 243 -30.39 -0.65 -21.44
C ARG A 243 -30.61 -2.07 -21.98
N ASN A 244 -29.57 -2.91 -21.95
CA ASN A 244 -29.68 -4.31 -22.37
C ASN A 244 -30.59 -5.10 -21.42
N ILE A 245 -30.53 -4.82 -20.12
CA ILE A 245 -31.36 -5.44 -19.09
C ILE A 245 -32.83 -5.01 -19.26
N ILE A 246 -33.08 -3.70 -19.39
CA ILE A 246 -34.48 -3.16 -19.54
C ILE A 246 -35.15 -3.66 -20.81
N ASN A 247 -34.41 -3.77 -21.90
CA ASN A 247 -34.96 -4.14 -23.22
C ASN A 247 -35.05 -5.66 -23.43
N SER A 248 -34.78 -6.48 -22.42
CA SER A 248 -34.75 -7.94 -22.52
C SER A 248 -35.55 -8.58 -21.40
N GLU A 249 -36.27 -9.64 -21.71
CA GLU A 249 -36.93 -10.55 -20.73
C GLU A 249 -36.01 -11.71 -20.32
N ALA A 250 -34.77 -11.76 -20.81
CA ALA A 250 -33.83 -12.82 -20.52
C ALA A 250 -33.21 -12.69 -19.12
N ASP A 251 -32.70 -13.80 -18.62
CA ASP A 251 -31.99 -13.83 -17.33
C ASP A 251 -30.62 -13.11 -17.38
N ALA A 252 -30.05 -12.85 -16.22
CA ALA A 252 -28.77 -12.18 -16.07
C ALA A 252 -27.65 -12.87 -16.88
N LYS A 253 -27.63 -14.20 -16.87
CA LYS A 253 -26.62 -15.00 -17.58
C LYS A 253 -26.71 -14.78 -19.08
N THR A 254 -27.90 -14.89 -19.65
CA THR A 254 -28.12 -14.71 -21.10
C THR A 254 -27.77 -13.33 -21.57
N ILE A 255 -28.17 -12.28 -20.80
CA ILE A 255 -27.86 -10.88 -21.14
C ILE A 255 -26.34 -10.65 -21.05
N TRP A 256 -25.69 -11.15 -20.00
CA TRP A 256 -24.24 -11.03 -19.84
C TRP A 256 -23.49 -11.66 -21.03
N GLN A 257 -23.87 -12.89 -21.39
CA GLN A 257 -23.30 -13.57 -22.56
C GLN A 257 -23.50 -12.79 -23.87
N HIS A 258 -24.63 -12.12 -24.00
CA HIS A 258 -24.91 -11.26 -25.16
C HIS A 258 -23.99 -10.02 -25.19
N ILE A 259 -23.82 -9.34 -24.05
CA ILE A 259 -23.00 -8.12 -23.91
C ILE A 259 -21.52 -8.42 -24.16
N TYR A 260 -21.00 -9.50 -23.58
CA TYR A 260 -19.56 -9.79 -23.56
C TYR A 260 -19.12 -10.82 -24.61
N ALA A 261 -20.05 -11.49 -25.27
CA ALA A 261 -19.78 -12.58 -26.23
C ALA A 261 -18.86 -13.68 -25.65
N LYS A 262 -18.98 -13.95 -24.35
CA LYS A 262 -18.18 -14.93 -23.60
C LYS A 262 -19.06 -15.91 -22.84
N GLU A 263 -18.48 -17.04 -22.41
CA GLU A 263 -19.16 -17.94 -21.48
C GLU A 263 -19.32 -17.26 -20.12
N TYR A 264 -20.51 -17.38 -19.52
CA TYR A 264 -20.77 -16.82 -18.21
C TYR A 264 -19.88 -17.50 -17.15
N PRO A 265 -19.12 -16.74 -16.35
CA PRO A 265 -18.20 -17.32 -15.37
C PRO A 265 -18.96 -18.09 -14.28
N GLU A 266 -18.53 -19.32 -13.99
CA GLU A 266 -19.03 -20.04 -12.81
C GLU A 266 -18.43 -19.42 -11.54
N LYS A 267 -19.23 -19.29 -10.48
CA LYS A 267 -18.85 -18.62 -9.20
C LYS A 267 -17.58 -19.14 -8.52
N ASN A 268 -16.99 -20.24 -9.00
CA ASN A 268 -15.76 -20.83 -8.45
C ASN A 268 -14.46 -20.48 -9.19
N SER A 269 -14.52 -19.71 -10.29
CA SER A 269 -13.37 -19.45 -11.18
C SER A 269 -12.76 -18.05 -11.03
N GLN A 270 -13.17 -17.28 -10.02
CA GLN A 270 -12.81 -15.85 -9.96
C GLN A 270 -11.45 -15.61 -9.31
N VAL A 271 -10.62 -14.86 -10.00
CA VAL A 271 -9.63 -13.99 -9.35
C VAL A 271 -10.46 -12.96 -8.56
N ALA A 272 -10.54 -13.13 -7.25
CA ALA A 272 -11.31 -12.23 -6.41
C ALA A 272 -10.80 -10.79 -6.60
N PRO A 273 -11.67 -9.81 -6.84
CA PRO A 273 -11.28 -8.41 -6.73
C PRO A 273 -10.69 -8.17 -5.35
N VAL A 274 -9.89 -7.12 -5.23
CA VAL A 274 -9.32 -6.70 -3.95
C VAL A 274 -10.47 -6.26 -3.04
N GLN A 275 -11.08 -7.22 -2.31
CA GLN A 275 -12.28 -7.00 -1.49
C GLN A 275 -11.91 -6.82 -0.03
N HIS A 276 -12.43 -5.76 0.59
CA HIS A 276 -12.46 -5.64 2.03
C HIS A 276 -13.44 -6.63 2.65
N SER A 277 -12.95 -7.49 3.52
CA SER A 277 -13.83 -8.25 4.41
C SER A 277 -14.38 -7.31 5.49
N SER A 278 -15.61 -6.85 5.33
CA SER A 278 -16.31 -6.12 6.39
C SER A 278 -16.44 -6.98 7.65
N LYS A 279 -16.36 -6.32 8.83
CA LYS A 279 -16.43 -6.95 10.17
C LYS A 279 -17.69 -7.82 10.43
N ALA A 280 -18.63 -7.89 9.48
CA ALA A 280 -19.89 -8.64 9.62
C ALA A 280 -19.77 -10.13 9.29
N ASP A 281 -18.79 -10.57 8.47
CA ASP A 281 -18.71 -11.94 7.97
C ASP A 281 -17.84 -12.89 8.81
N ILE A 282 -17.15 -12.40 9.84
CA ILE A 282 -16.24 -13.21 10.69
C ILE A 282 -17.00 -14.21 11.59
N LYS A 283 -18.33 -14.12 11.71
CA LYS A 283 -19.11 -15.02 12.57
C LYS A 283 -19.54 -16.37 11.96
N LYS A 284 -19.19 -16.68 10.70
CA LYS A 284 -19.66 -17.91 10.02
C LYS A 284 -18.62 -18.86 9.46
N SER A 285 -17.32 -18.62 9.57
CA SER A 285 -16.29 -19.50 8.99
C SER A 285 -15.38 -20.22 10.00
N GLU A 286 -15.82 -20.43 11.23
CA GLU A 286 -15.14 -21.37 12.13
C GLU A 286 -15.51 -22.80 11.75
N LYS A 287 -14.89 -23.37 10.74
CA LYS A 287 -14.57 -24.81 10.60
C LYS A 287 -13.86 -25.07 9.28
N LYS A 288 -12.57 -25.08 9.32
CA LYS A 288 -11.59 -25.89 8.57
C LYS A 288 -10.27 -25.13 8.36
N THR A 289 -9.45 -25.12 9.38
CA THR A 289 -8.06 -24.72 9.22
C THR A 289 -7.20 -25.97 9.21
N LYS A 290 -6.72 -26.36 8.05
CA LYS A 290 -5.50 -27.15 7.94
C LYS A 290 -4.33 -26.21 7.68
N VAL A 291 -3.43 -26.25 8.61
CA VAL A 291 -2.12 -25.62 8.73
C VAL A 291 -1.38 -25.51 7.40
N VAL A 292 -1.01 -24.28 7.03
CA VAL A 292 0.15 -24.03 6.16
C VAL A 292 1.13 -23.17 6.95
N LYS A 293 2.18 -23.81 7.47
CA LYS A 293 3.39 -23.15 7.95
C LYS A 293 4.20 -22.71 6.73
N ALA A 294 4.29 -21.42 6.46
CA ALA A 294 5.44 -20.84 5.75
C ALA A 294 5.39 -19.30 5.80
N LYS A 295 6.51 -18.72 6.23
CA LYS A 295 6.89 -17.30 6.19
C LYS A 295 6.28 -16.35 7.25
N GLN A 296 6.63 -16.63 8.49
CA GLN A 296 6.66 -15.65 9.59
C GLN A 296 8.09 -15.15 9.91
N GLU A 297 9.06 -15.39 9.04
CA GLU A 297 10.48 -15.20 9.39
C GLU A 297 10.94 -13.71 9.38
N GLU A 298 10.37 -12.85 8.55
CA GLU A 298 10.87 -11.46 8.45
C GLU A 298 10.47 -10.54 9.62
N ILE A 299 9.31 -10.75 10.24
CA ILE A 299 8.89 -9.93 11.40
C ILE A 299 9.59 -10.40 12.68
N HIS A 300 9.83 -11.72 12.80
CA HIS A 300 10.48 -12.30 13.97
C HIS A 300 11.97 -11.94 14.05
N ASP A 301 12.63 -11.70 12.92
CA ASP A 301 14.03 -11.25 12.90
C ASP A 301 14.19 -9.78 13.31
N ILE A 302 13.20 -8.92 13.03
CA ILE A 302 13.21 -7.53 13.50
C ILE A 302 13.04 -7.46 15.01
N GLU A 303 12.13 -8.24 15.61
CA GLU A 303 11.95 -8.28 17.06
C GLU A 303 13.15 -8.92 17.79
N LYS A 304 13.79 -9.94 17.21
CA LYS A 304 15.00 -10.54 17.78
C LYS A 304 16.22 -9.61 17.79
N THR A 305 16.29 -8.69 16.84
CA THR A 305 17.40 -7.73 16.75
C THR A 305 17.24 -6.61 17.77
N VAL A 306 16.00 -6.22 18.08
CA VAL A 306 15.69 -5.14 19.05
C VAL A 306 15.77 -5.64 20.51
N THR A 307 15.50 -6.94 20.79
CA THR A 307 15.46 -7.50 22.15
C THR A 307 16.76 -8.13 22.61
N LYS A 308 17.80 -8.24 21.78
CA LYS A 308 19.11 -8.83 22.13
C LYS A 308 20.17 -7.84 22.58
N SER A 309 19.84 -6.61 22.92
CA SER A 309 20.76 -5.73 23.65
C SER A 309 20.69 -6.03 25.15
N SER A 310 21.40 -7.05 25.59
CA SER A 310 21.73 -7.29 27.00
C SER A 310 22.71 -6.24 27.50
N PRO A 311 22.74 -5.92 28.83
CA PRO A 311 23.51 -4.79 29.35
C PRO A 311 25.02 -5.04 29.18
N ILE A 312 25.70 -4.04 28.65
CA ILE A 312 27.16 -4.01 28.54
C ILE A 312 27.72 -3.80 29.92
N GLU A 313 28.49 -4.78 30.40
CA GLU A 313 29.38 -4.62 31.55
C GLU A 313 30.36 -3.46 31.27
N THR A 314 30.33 -2.48 32.13
CA THR A 314 31.29 -1.38 32.17
C THR A 314 32.70 -1.93 32.54
N LYS A 315 33.58 -1.99 31.54
CA LYS A 315 35.01 -2.13 31.82
C LYS A 315 35.61 -0.73 31.98
N GLU A 316 36.28 -0.51 33.10
CA GLU A 316 37.07 0.70 33.42
C GLU A 316 38.10 1.03 32.33
N PRO A 317 38.38 2.31 32.06
CA PRO A 317 39.38 2.71 31.08
C PRO A 317 40.81 2.48 31.63
N GLU A 318 41.60 1.71 30.90
CA GLU A 318 43.04 1.58 31.13
C GLU A 318 43.75 2.90 30.84
N LYS A 319 44.73 3.25 31.72
CA LYS A 319 45.52 4.47 31.69
C LYS A 319 46.44 4.53 30.44
N PRO A 320 46.73 5.73 29.92
CA PRO A 320 47.59 5.88 28.75
C PRO A 320 49.07 5.59 29.06
N ILE A 321 49.71 4.83 28.21
CA ILE A 321 51.14 4.56 28.18
C ILE A 321 51.88 5.78 27.73
N LYS A 322 52.82 6.29 28.54
CA LYS A 322 53.76 7.34 28.20
C LYS A 322 54.78 6.81 27.20
N THR A 323 54.90 7.46 26.05
CA THR A 323 56.06 7.26 25.15
C THR A 323 56.95 8.46 25.30
N GLU A 324 58.20 8.16 25.68
CA GLU A 324 59.33 9.11 25.81
C GLU A 324 59.71 9.69 24.44
N ALA A 325 60.04 10.98 24.45
CA ALA A 325 60.58 11.70 23.30
C ALA A 325 62.10 11.60 23.27
N GLU A 326 62.66 11.22 22.16
CA GLU A 326 64.08 11.43 21.86
C GLU A 326 64.29 12.67 20.94
N PRO A 327 65.41 13.42 21.07
CA PRO A 327 65.58 14.74 20.49
C PRO A 327 66.13 14.70 19.07
N VAL A 328 65.60 15.54 18.21
CA VAL A 328 66.12 15.78 16.84
C VAL A 328 67.14 16.87 16.90
N THR A 329 68.37 16.58 16.42
CA THR A 329 69.46 17.48 16.16
C THR A 329 69.22 18.27 14.87
N GLU A 330 69.44 19.60 14.98
CA GLU A 330 69.59 20.56 13.88
C GLU A 330 70.86 20.35 13.03
N GLN A 331 70.77 20.53 11.73
CA GLN A 331 71.78 21.09 10.79
C GLN A 331 71.04 21.21 9.44
N GLY A 332 70.89 22.33 8.79
CA GLY A 332 71.85 23.40 8.52
C GLY A 332 71.99 23.57 7.01
N HIS A 333 71.62 24.78 6.51
CA HIS A 333 72.11 25.43 5.27
C HIS A 333 71.70 24.90 3.88
N HIS A 334 71.23 25.62 2.96
CA HIS A 334 71.67 26.73 2.10
C HIS A 334 70.73 26.92 0.89
N GLN A 335 70.19 28.08 0.69
CA GLN A 335 70.35 29.02 -0.42
C GLN A 335 70.08 28.60 -1.89
N MET A 336 69.31 29.50 -2.54
CA MET A 336 69.32 29.97 -3.93
C MET A 336 68.62 29.08 -5.00
N ALA A 337 67.64 29.54 -5.66
CA ALA A 337 67.47 30.58 -6.67
C ALA A 337 65.96 30.73 -6.99
#